data_31b5b0b5a145a885f4703999005ef3c2
#
_entry.id   31b5b0b5a145a885f4703999005ef3c2
#
_cell.length_a   1.000
_cell.length_b   1.000
_cell.length_c   1.000
_cell.angle_alpha   90.00
_cell.angle_beta   90.00
_cell.angle_gamma   90.00
#
_symmetry.space_group_name_H-M   'P 1'
#
loop_
_entity.id
_entity.type
_entity.pdbx_description
1 polymer ?
#
loop_
_entity_poly.entity_id
_entity_poly.type
_entity_poly.pdbx_seq_one_letter_code
_entity_poly.pdbx_strand_id
1 'polypeptide(L)'
;MSVTGVRVKATLTALMMSLLVAGCGSSQPVDETLVPPEARGTFPVTVEHKYGSAKIEKQPSRIITLGLSDHDAALALGIRPVGAVDWFKERPYGKWPWTQARWGDKPPEIVGERDDYNFEKIAALKPDLILAQYSGMKKEQYDKLSQLAPVVAQPPKFEDYAAPWQETTRMVGRALGLVQKAEDLIAGIDRRFAQARAEHPGFAKLSMVVADTFEAGKFSAFTTTDPKMIFMTELGFRPFEPVKALSKPEDNVVEVSSERFDLFDADRLVWLNSDVNAETRVRADPVYRRLKVSAEKRDLFITYENPPVGAAISFNTVLSIPYAIEQLVPKLAAVAGS
;
A
#
# COMPACT_ATOMS: atom_id res chain seq x y z
N MET A 1 -73.21 -16.55 -40.17
CA MET A 1 -73.69 -17.06 -38.86
C MET A 1 -72.97 -16.20 -37.83
N SER A 2 -73.65 -15.24 -37.37
CA SER A 2 -74.35 -15.24 -36.06
C SER A 2 -73.32 -15.20 -34.91
N VAL A 3 -73.27 -14.35 -34.00
CA VAL A 3 -74.18 -13.36 -33.39
C VAL A 3 -73.44 -12.83 -32.14
N THR A 4 -73.56 -11.54 -31.95
CA THR A 4 -73.88 -10.84 -30.69
C THR A 4 -72.97 -11.10 -29.49
N GLY A 5 -72.65 -10.09 -28.73
CA GLY A 5 -73.27 -8.90 -28.24
C GLY A 5 -72.47 -8.31 -27.12
N VAL A 6 -72.43 -7.12 -27.03
CA VAL A 6 -73.26 -6.18 -26.27
C VAL A 6 -72.59 -5.69 -24.97
N ARG A 7 -72.28 -4.37 -24.98
CA ARG A 7 -72.56 -3.33 -23.95
C ARG A 7 -71.87 -3.46 -22.57
N VAL A 8 -71.54 -2.41 -21.81
CA VAL A 8 -71.90 -1.00 -21.75
C VAL A 8 -71.09 -0.34 -20.64
N LYS A 9 -70.80 0.97 -20.81
CA LYS A 9 -70.70 2.05 -19.80
C LYS A 9 -69.65 1.88 -18.67
N ALA A 10 -68.97 2.86 -18.18
CA ALA A 10 -69.34 4.25 -18.03
C ALA A 10 -68.13 5.11 -17.73
N THR A 11 -68.14 6.29 -18.23
CA THR A 11 -67.55 7.54 -17.82
C THR A 11 -67.18 7.68 -16.35
N LEU A 12 -65.92 8.16 -16.06
CA LEU A 12 -65.81 9.25 -15.07
C LEU A 12 -64.53 10.06 -15.40
N THR A 13 -64.78 11.29 -15.73
CA THR A 13 -63.83 12.40 -15.91
C THR A 13 -63.30 12.80 -14.55
N ALA A 14 -62.00 12.83 -14.36
CA ALA A 14 -61.36 13.58 -13.28
C ALA A 14 -60.18 14.37 -13.84
N LEU A 15 -60.47 15.64 -13.97
CA LEU A 15 -59.56 16.75 -14.25
C LEU A 15 -58.61 16.89 -13.06
N MET A 16 -57.31 16.63 -13.20
CA MET A 16 -56.32 17.02 -12.20
C MET A 16 -55.25 17.88 -12.84
N MET A 17 -55.23 19.07 -12.36
CA MET A 17 -54.46 20.25 -12.67
C MET A 17 -52.95 19.99 -12.45
N SER A 18 -52.15 20.08 -13.51
CA SER A 18 -50.69 19.98 -13.45
C SER A 18 -50.11 21.27 -12.90
N LEU A 19 -49.67 21.26 -11.65
CA LEU A 19 -48.78 22.30 -11.13
C LEU A 19 -47.32 21.98 -11.60
N LEU A 20 -46.86 22.78 -12.54
CA LEU A 20 -45.45 22.93 -12.87
C LEU A 20 -44.75 23.66 -11.72
N VAL A 21 -44.07 22.90 -10.85
CA VAL A 21 -43.07 23.46 -9.93
C VAL A 21 -41.77 23.52 -10.68
N ALA A 22 -41.40 24.71 -11.13
CA ALA A 22 -40.04 25.03 -11.56
C ALA A 22 -39.12 25.03 -10.32
N GLY A 23 -38.54 23.88 -10.02
CA GLY A 23 -37.47 23.74 -9.04
C GLY A 23 -36.19 24.28 -9.64
N CYS A 24 -35.76 25.48 -9.26
CA CYS A 24 -34.35 25.91 -9.41
C CYS A 24 -33.47 24.92 -8.67
N GLY A 25 -32.79 24.08 -9.41
CA GLY A 25 -31.74 23.22 -8.89
C GLY A 25 -30.57 24.05 -8.40
N SER A 26 -30.55 24.36 -7.10
CA SER A 26 -29.33 24.71 -6.43
C SER A 26 -28.44 23.46 -6.42
N SER A 27 -27.41 23.45 -7.25
CA SER A 27 -26.30 22.51 -7.15
C SER A 27 -25.65 22.69 -5.80
N GLN A 28 -26.05 21.89 -4.81
CA GLN A 28 -25.29 21.75 -3.58
C GLN A 28 -23.91 21.18 -3.96
N PRO A 29 -22.83 21.72 -3.40
CA PRO A 29 -21.52 21.10 -3.56
C PRO A 29 -21.63 19.69 -2.96
N VAL A 30 -21.27 18.70 -3.75
CA VAL A 30 -21.15 17.31 -3.30
C VAL A 30 -20.13 17.31 -2.19
N ASP A 31 -20.55 17.02 -0.96
CA ASP A 31 -19.68 16.88 0.21
C ASP A 31 -18.73 15.71 -0.06
N GLU A 32 -17.45 16.02 -0.30
CA GLU A 32 -16.41 15.05 -0.74
C GLU A 32 -15.95 14.12 0.39
N THR A 33 -16.57 14.12 1.54
CA THR A 33 -16.24 13.21 2.65
C THR A 33 -16.97 11.87 2.48
N LEU A 34 -16.27 10.88 1.94
CA LEU A 34 -16.77 9.50 1.76
C LEU A 34 -16.95 8.72 3.09
N VAL A 35 -16.84 9.36 4.24
CA VAL A 35 -16.97 8.71 5.55
C VAL A 35 -18.41 8.90 6.06
N PRO A 36 -19.16 7.81 6.29
CA PRO A 36 -20.47 7.90 6.92
C PRO A 36 -20.41 8.60 8.28
N PRO A 37 -21.38 9.43 8.66
CA PRO A 37 -21.41 10.17 9.93
C PRO A 37 -21.20 9.31 11.17
N GLU A 38 -21.70 8.10 11.17
CA GLU A 38 -21.60 7.09 12.23
C GLU A 38 -20.18 6.49 12.42
N ALA A 39 -19.29 6.66 11.45
CA ALA A 39 -17.91 6.21 11.55
C ALA A 39 -16.94 7.30 12.03
N ARG A 40 -17.43 8.49 12.36
CA ARG A 40 -16.60 9.64 12.76
C ARG A 40 -16.19 9.52 14.22
N GLY A 41 -14.86 9.59 14.46
CA GLY A 41 -14.31 9.59 15.81
C GLY A 41 -14.57 10.90 16.56
N THR A 42 -14.31 10.85 17.86
CA THR A 42 -14.39 12.05 18.72
C THR A 42 -13.11 12.90 18.56
N PHE A 43 -13.25 14.18 18.29
CA PHE A 43 -12.16 15.14 18.23
C PHE A 43 -12.23 16.09 19.45
N PRO A 44 -11.11 16.70 19.90
CA PRO A 44 -9.76 16.61 19.33
C PRO A 44 -9.10 15.27 19.58
N VAL A 45 -8.18 14.91 18.68
CA VAL A 45 -7.28 13.75 18.87
C VAL A 45 -5.82 14.23 18.87
N THR A 46 -4.96 13.49 19.60
CA THR A 46 -3.52 13.73 19.61
C THR A 46 -2.82 12.49 19.10
N VAL A 47 -1.88 12.65 18.16
CA VAL A 47 -1.07 11.57 17.58
C VAL A 47 0.40 11.85 17.84
N GLU A 48 1.05 10.98 18.60
CA GLU A 48 2.49 11.04 18.87
C GLU A 48 3.29 10.65 17.62
N HIS A 49 4.41 11.36 17.37
CA HIS A 49 5.30 11.11 16.25
C HIS A 49 6.74 11.56 16.57
N LYS A 50 7.70 11.29 15.68
CA LYS A 50 9.14 11.53 15.83
C LYS A 50 9.49 12.95 16.35
N TYR A 51 8.73 13.97 15.99
CA TYR A 51 9.00 15.37 16.35
C TYR A 51 8.10 15.89 17.48
N GLY A 52 7.39 15.03 18.18
CA GLY A 52 6.48 15.37 19.28
C GLY A 52 5.08 14.83 19.04
N SER A 53 4.07 15.70 18.98
CA SER A 53 2.69 15.29 18.76
C SER A 53 1.92 16.27 17.86
N ALA A 54 0.97 15.74 17.10
CA ALA A 54 0.03 16.51 16.32
C ALA A 54 -1.35 16.52 17.00
N LYS A 55 -1.87 17.70 17.34
CA LYS A 55 -3.23 17.89 17.82
C LYS A 55 -4.14 18.21 16.64
N ILE A 56 -5.17 17.39 16.43
CA ILE A 56 -6.13 17.52 15.33
C ILE A 56 -7.48 17.85 15.96
N GLU A 57 -7.94 19.09 15.76
CA GLU A 57 -9.08 19.65 16.47
C GLU A 57 -10.44 19.17 15.95
N LYS A 58 -10.52 18.79 14.68
CA LYS A 58 -11.73 18.35 14.01
C LYS A 58 -11.43 17.33 12.92
N GLN A 59 -12.44 16.63 12.42
CA GLN A 59 -12.32 15.71 11.30
C GLN A 59 -11.61 16.37 10.12
N PRO A 60 -10.47 15.84 9.67
CA PRO A 60 -9.76 16.35 8.50
C PRO A 60 -10.56 16.08 7.21
N SER A 61 -10.45 17.02 6.27
CA SER A 61 -11.11 16.95 4.97
C SER A 61 -10.16 17.19 3.79
N ARG A 62 -9.05 17.87 4.04
CA ARG A 62 -8.05 18.24 3.02
C ARG A 62 -6.67 17.69 3.41
N ILE A 63 -6.46 16.42 3.08
CA ILE A 63 -5.30 15.66 3.53
C ILE A 63 -4.23 15.69 2.45
N ILE A 64 -2.97 15.89 2.85
CA ILE A 64 -1.80 15.70 1.99
C ILE A 64 -0.99 14.54 2.54
N THR A 65 -0.46 13.69 1.65
CA THR A 65 0.43 12.58 1.99
C THR A 65 1.82 12.83 1.42
N LEU A 66 2.83 12.77 2.26
CA LEU A 66 4.22 13.09 1.93
C LEU A 66 5.17 11.89 2.02
N GLY A 67 4.70 10.76 2.55
CA GLY A 67 5.48 9.52 2.55
C GLY A 67 5.23 8.67 1.30
N LEU A 68 6.13 7.72 1.06
CA LEU A 68 6.12 6.80 -0.09
C LEU A 68 4.76 6.12 -0.30
N SER A 69 4.12 5.69 0.77
CA SER A 69 2.91 4.87 0.73
C SER A 69 1.81 5.35 1.69
N ASP A 70 1.94 6.53 2.26
CA ASP A 70 0.99 7.07 3.25
C ASP A 70 -0.44 7.19 2.69
N HIS A 71 -0.56 7.42 1.38
CA HIS A 71 -1.84 7.46 0.69
C HIS A 71 -2.58 6.13 0.71
N ASP A 72 -1.90 5.00 0.80
CA ASP A 72 -2.54 3.67 0.83
C ASP A 72 -3.43 3.51 2.06
N ALA A 73 -2.95 3.91 3.23
CA ALA A 73 -3.74 3.85 4.46
C ALA A 73 -4.94 4.82 4.42
N ALA A 74 -4.74 6.05 3.91
CA ALA A 74 -5.82 7.02 3.75
C ALA A 74 -6.90 6.50 2.78
N LEU A 75 -6.49 5.98 1.61
CA LEU A 75 -7.38 5.40 0.60
C LEU A 75 -8.12 4.16 1.11
N ALA A 76 -7.46 3.30 1.89
CA ALA A 76 -8.08 2.13 2.51
C ALA A 76 -9.18 2.53 3.49
N LEU A 77 -8.97 3.64 4.20
CA LEU A 77 -9.95 4.23 5.10
C LEU A 77 -11.06 5.02 4.39
N GLY A 78 -10.98 5.15 3.05
CA GLY A 78 -11.99 5.81 2.22
C GLY A 78 -11.75 7.31 2.05
N ILE A 79 -10.58 7.82 2.40
CA ILE A 79 -10.22 9.22 2.25
C ILE A 79 -9.25 9.39 1.08
N ARG A 80 -9.57 10.29 0.16
CA ARG A 80 -8.68 10.64 -0.96
C ARG A 80 -7.85 11.87 -0.59
N PRO A 81 -6.50 11.74 -0.55
CA PRO A 81 -5.64 12.91 -0.39
C PRO A 81 -5.81 13.90 -1.54
N VAL A 82 -5.81 15.20 -1.22
CA VAL A 82 -5.84 16.28 -2.22
C VAL A 82 -4.47 16.55 -2.83
N GLY A 83 -3.40 16.14 -2.15
CA GLY A 83 -2.01 16.25 -2.61
C GLY A 83 -1.18 15.05 -2.15
N ALA A 84 -0.19 14.68 -2.96
CA ALA A 84 0.75 13.62 -2.66
C ALA A 84 2.12 13.88 -3.29
N VAL A 85 3.17 13.26 -2.76
CA VAL A 85 4.49 13.26 -3.40
C VAL A 85 4.58 12.18 -4.47
N ASP A 86 5.42 12.42 -5.47
CA ASP A 86 5.71 11.47 -6.53
C ASP A 86 7.03 10.74 -6.26
N TRP A 87 6.96 9.44 -6.00
CA TRP A 87 8.15 8.64 -5.72
C TRP A 87 8.74 7.96 -6.97
N PHE A 88 7.89 7.56 -7.91
CA PHE A 88 8.29 6.70 -9.03
C PHE A 88 8.01 7.32 -10.41
N LYS A 89 7.48 8.54 -10.45
CA LYS A 89 7.10 9.24 -11.69
C LYS A 89 6.15 8.44 -12.59
N GLU A 90 5.37 7.54 -11.98
CA GLU A 90 4.36 6.78 -12.71
C GLU A 90 3.25 7.69 -13.23
N ARG A 91 2.72 7.34 -14.41
CA ARG A 91 1.59 8.04 -15.01
C ARG A 91 0.56 7.04 -15.56
N PRO A 92 -0.72 7.21 -15.23
CA PRO A 92 -1.26 8.18 -14.28
C PRO A 92 -0.76 7.90 -12.85
N TYR A 93 -0.74 8.91 -12.00
CA TYR A 93 -0.37 8.71 -10.59
C TYR A 93 -1.26 7.68 -9.91
N GLY A 94 -0.65 6.84 -9.08
CA GLY A 94 -1.39 5.77 -8.41
C GLY A 94 -1.88 4.68 -9.35
N LYS A 95 -1.14 4.40 -10.45
CA LYS A 95 -1.47 3.35 -11.45
C LYS A 95 -1.49 1.92 -10.88
N TRP A 96 -1.00 1.74 -9.67
CA TRP A 96 -0.94 0.42 -9.04
C TRP A 96 -2.32 -0.21 -8.92
N PRO A 97 -2.51 -1.52 -9.23
CA PRO A 97 -3.82 -2.17 -9.21
C PRO A 97 -4.57 -2.02 -7.88
N TRP A 98 -3.85 -1.94 -6.76
CA TRP A 98 -4.45 -1.81 -5.43
C TRP A 98 -4.90 -0.38 -5.06
N THR A 99 -4.42 0.65 -5.77
CA THR A 99 -4.76 2.06 -5.50
C THR A 99 -5.62 2.69 -6.58
N GLN A 100 -5.47 2.29 -7.85
CA GLN A 100 -6.06 2.98 -9.01
C GLN A 100 -7.57 3.18 -8.89
N ALA A 101 -8.31 2.12 -8.56
CA ALA A 101 -9.76 2.21 -8.42
C ALA A 101 -10.21 3.13 -7.25
N ARG A 102 -9.34 3.36 -6.27
CA ARG A 102 -9.63 4.20 -5.11
C ARG A 102 -9.36 5.68 -5.37
N TRP A 103 -8.42 6.00 -6.25
CA TRP A 103 -8.20 7.37 -6.71
C TRP A 103 -9.37 7.87 -7.56
N GLY A 104 -10.03 7.00 -8.33
CA GLY A 104 -11.09 7.37 -9.27
C GLY A 104 -10.56 8.34 -10.34
N ASP A 105 -11.41 9.29 -10.76
CA ASP A 105 -11.10 10.23 -11.84
C ASP A 105 -10.32 11.47 -11.38
N LYS A 106 -10.03 11.59 -10.09
CA LYS A 106 -9.36 12.76 -9.51
C LYS A 106 -8.06 12.33 -8.82
N PRO A 107 -6.93 12.24 -9.55
CA PRO A 107 -5.63 12.04 -8.93
C PRO A 107 -5.27 13.21 -8.02
N PRO A 108 -4.38 13.03 -7.03
CA PRO A 108 -3.92 14.11 -6.17
C PRO A 108 -3.08 15.12 -6.96
N GLU A 109 -2.98 16.35 -6.47
CA GLU A 109 -1.97 17.30 -6.93
C GLU A 109 -0.58 16.81 -6.50
N ILE A 110 0.40 16.82 -7.41
CA ILE A 110 1.77 16.44 -7.07
C ILE A 110 2.47 17.62 -6.40
N VAL A 111 2.78 17.45 -5.12
CA VAL A 111 3.33 18.49 -4.23
C VAL A 111 4.81 18.33 -3.94
N GLY A 112 5.50 17.47 -4.65
CA GLY A 112 6.93 17.24 -4.51
C GLY A 112 7.36 15.92 -5.10
N GLU A 113 8.64 15.62 -4.98
CA GLU A 113 9.24 14.37 -5.42
C GLU A 113 10.01 13.74 -4.24
N ARG A 114 9.63 12.55 -3.82
CA ARG A 114 10.21 11.86 -2.65
C ARG A 114 10.15 12.76 -1.38
N ASP A 115 11.28 13.01 -0.75
CA ASP A 115 11.41 13.89 0.42
C ASP A 115 11.73 15.35 0.07
N ASP A 116 11.63 15.73 -1.20
CA ASP A 116 11.74 17.13 -1.64
C ASP A 116 10.33 17.72 -1.85
N TYR A 117 9.88 18.49 -0.88
CA TYR A 117 8.51 19.01 -0.79
C TYR A 117 8.39 20.43 -1.35
N ASN A 118 7.41 20.65 -2.23
CA ASN A 118 7.05 21.98 -2.71
C ASN A 118 6.10 22.66 -1.74
N PHE A 119 6.64 23.44 -0.80
CA PHE A 119 5.90 24.13 0.28
C PHE A 119 4.83 25.08 -0.26
N GLU A 120 5.07 25.74 -1.39
CA GLU A 120 4.11 26.67 -2.01
C GLU A 120 2.87 25.95 -2.51
N LYS A 121 3.06 24.83 -3.22
CA LYS A 121 1.97 23.98 -3.67
C LYS A 121 1.19 23.39 -2.50
N ILE A 122 1.88 22.93 -1.44
CA ILE A 122 1.25 22.44 -0.23
C ILE A 122 0.38 23.51 0.40
N ALA A 123 0.91 24.73 0.58
CA ALA A 123 0.17 25.85 1.15
C ALA A 123 -1.04 26.25 0.29
N ALA A 124 -0.91 26.23 -1.05
CA ALA A 124 -1.99 26.54 -1.98
C ALA A 124 -3.18 25.57 -1.87
N LEU A 125 -2.91 24.32 -1.51
CA LEU A 125 -3.93 23.31 -1.28
C LEU A 125 -4.68 23.49 0.04
N LYS A 126 -4.23 24.36 0.95
CA LYS A 126 -4.86 24.67 2.25
C LYS A 126 -5.17 23.37 3.02
N PRO A 127 -4.18 22.52 3.32
CA PRO A 127 -4.42 21.27 4.04
C PRO A 127 -4.92 21.55 5.46
N ASP A 128 -5.69 20.60 6.00
CA ASP A 128 -6.06 20.54 7.40
C ASP A 128 -5.41 19.34 8.14
N LEU A 129 -4.69 18.49 7.38
CA LEU A 129 -3.81 17.44 7.90
C LEU A 129 -2.73 17.09 6.87
N ILE A 130 -1.51 16.87 7.36
CA ILE A 130 -0.38 16.37 6.57
C ILE A 130 0.08 15.04 7.18
N LEU A 131 0.11 13.98 6.38
CA LEU A 131 0.64 12.66 6.75
C LEU A 131 2.03 12.49 6.13
N ALA A 132 3.03 12.14 6.93
CA ALA A 132 4.42 11.99 6.51
C ALA A 132 5.11 10.86 7.29
N GLN A 133 4.46 9.69 7.34
CA GLN A 133 4.85 8.61 8.23
C GLN A 133 5.93 7.71 7.66
N TYR A 134 5.83 7.37 6.38
CA TYR A 134 6.83 6.56 5.68
C TYR A 134 7.73 7.45 4.80
N SER A 135 8.47 8.34 5.47
CA SER A 135 9.29 9.39 4.84
C SER A 135 10.61 9.58 5.58
N GLY A 136 11.57 10.23 4.92
CA GLY A 136 12.78 10.77 5.53
C GLY A 136 12.66 12.24 5.90
N MET A 137 11.45 12.71 6.26
CA MET A 137 11.20 14.10 6.63
C MET A 137 12.18 14.57 7.69
N LYS A 138 12.82 15.71 7.43
CA LYS A 138 13.76 16.36 8.36
C LYS A 138 13.03 17.34 9.27
N LYS A 139 13.66 17.65 10.40
CA LYS A 139 13.08 18.58 11.41
C LYS A 139 12.72 19.94 10.81
N GLU A 140 13.56 20.48 9.94
CA GLU A 140 13.34 21.79 9.31
C GLU A 140 12.14 21.78 8.36
N GLN A 141 11.89 20.66 7.69
CA GLN A 141 10.71 20.47 6.82
C GLN A 141 9.45 20.35 7.68
N TYR A 142 9.52 19.56 8.76
CA TYR A 142 8.44 19.45 9.74
C TYR A 142 8.05 20.82 10.31
N ASP A 143 9.03 21.62 10.75
CA ASP A 143 8.78 22.94 11.35
C ASP A 143 8.09 23.92 10.40
N LYS A 144 8.41 23.85 9.10
CA LYS A 144 7.74 24.66 8.07
C LYS A 144 6.32 24.15 7.78
N LEU A 145 6.13 22.84 7.67
CA LEU A 145 4.83 22.26 7.36
C LEU A 145 3.85 22.39 8.52
N SER A 146 4.33 22.29 9.75
CA SER A 146 3.49 22.45 10.95
C SER A 146 2.93 23.87 11.15
N GLN A 147 3.47 24.86 10.44
CA GLN A 147 2.87 26.20 10.37
C GLN A 147 1.64 26.24 9.44
N LEU A 148 1.48 25.27 8.55
CA LEU A 148 0.36 25.19 7.60
C LEU A 148 -0.80 24.35 8.13
N ALA A 149 -0.50 23.20 8.73
CA ALA A 149 -1.46 22.26 9.27
C ALA A 149 -0.80 21.31 10.29
N PRO A 150 -1.58 20.58 11.12
CA PRO A 150 -1.05 19.46 11.89
C PRO A 150 -0.31 18.45 10.98
N VAL A 151 0.91 18.07 11.39
CA VAL A 151 1.74 17.09 10.68
C VAL A 151 1.87 15.84 11.53
N VAL A 152 1.46 14.71 11.01
CA VAL A 152 1.72 13.39 11.60
C VAL A 152 2.93 12.81 10.88
N ALA A 153 4.10 12.98 11.49
CA ALA A 153 5.37 12.47 10.98
C ALA A 153 5.57 10.98 11.31
N GLN A 154 6.79 10.49 11.13
CA GLN A 154 7.15 9.07 11.37
C GLN A 154 6.78 8.63 12.79
N PRO A 155 6.39 7.38 12.99
CA PRO A 155 6.17 6.82 14.32
C PRO A 155 7.44 6.93 15.20
N PRO A 156 7.34 7.32 16.48
CA PRO A 156 8.51 7.73 17.28
C PRO A 156 9.47 6.60 17.65
N LYS A 157 9.03 5.33 17.49
CA LYS A 157 9.79 4.14 17.87
C LYS A 157 10.56 3.49 16.73
N PHE A 158 10.46 4.04 15.52
CA PHE A 158 11.03 3.44 14.31
C PHE A 158 11.93 4.44 13.59
N GLU A 159 12.95 3.92 12.95
CA GLU A 159 13.78 4.70 12.02
C GLU A 159 12.96 5.10 10.77
N ASP A 160 13.50 6.00 9.99
CA ASP A 160 12.88 6.44 8.75
C ASP A 160 12.65 5.24 7.82
N TYR A 161 11.46 5.14 7.24
CA TYR A 161 11.03 4.05 6.36
C TYR A 161 10.96 2.64 6.99
N ALA A 162 11.07 2.52 8.32
CA ALA A 162 11.12 1.23 9.01
C ALA A 162 9.86 0.88 9.80
N ALA A 163 8.86 1.76 9.83
CA ALA A 163 7.63 1.50 10.58
C ALA A 163 6.81 0.37 9.92
N PRO A 164 6.33 -0.62 10.70
CA PRO A 164 5.44 -1.66 10.19
C PRO A 164 4.13 -1.05 9.64
N TRP A 165 3.59 -1.66 8.59
CA TRP A 165 2.35 -1.21 7.95
C TRP A 165 1.15 -1.12 8.91
N GLN A 166 1.12 -1.98 9.93
CA GLN A 166 0.08 -1.94 10.98
C GLN A 166 0.16 -0.62 11.76
N GLU A 167 1.38 -0.20 12.14
CA GLU A 167 1.56 1.03 12.92
C GLU A 167 1.21 2.27 12.10
N THR A 168 1.65 2.35 10.85
CA THR A 168 1.28 3.45 9.95
C THR A 168 -0.23 3.49 9.73
N THR A 169 -0.88 2.35 9.51
CA THR A 169 -2.34 2.26 9.35
C THR A 169 -3.07 2.73 10.62
N ARG A 170 -2.61 2.34 11.83
CA ARG A 170 -3.18 2.80 13.11
C ARG A 170 -3.03 4.30 13.31
N MET A 171 -1.85 4.84 12.99
CA MET A 171 -1.61 6.27 13.12
C MET A 171 -2.51 7.09 12.19
N VAL A 172 -2.65 6.66 10.93
CA VAL A 172 -3.60 7.28 9.99
C VAL A 172 -5.04 7.17 10.51
N GLY A 173 -5.43 5.98 10.98
CA GLY A 173 -6.75 5.75 11.58
C GLY A 173 -7.03 6.68 12.76
N ARG A 174 -6.07 6.89 13.65
CA ARG A 174 -6.18 7.87 14.76
C ARG A 174 -6.32 9.30 14.26
N ALA A 175 -5.42 9.70 13.35
CA ALA A 175 -5.44 11.06 12.80
C ALA A 175 -6.75 11.41 12.10
N LEU A 176 -7.40 10.42 11.49
CA LEU A 176 -8.67 10.55 10.79
C LEU A 176 -9.90 10.28 11.66
N GLY A 177 -9.73 9.90 12.93
CA GLY A 177 -10.85 9.50 13.80
C GLY A 177 -11.51 8.18 13.36
N LEU A 178 -10.78 7.32 12.66
CA LEU A 178 -11.29 6.06 12.07
C LEU A 178 -10.58 4.83 12.70
N VAL A 179 -10.35 4.87 14.02
CA VAL A 179 -9.56 3.87 14.75
C VAL A 179 -10.11 2.46 14.53
N GLN A 180 -11.41 2.25 14.73
CA GLN A 180 -12.01 0.92 14.57
C GLN A 180 -11.88 0.40 13.14
N LYS A 181 -12.08 1.25 12.14
CA LYS A 181 -11.94 0.87 10.74
C LYS A 181 -10.50 0.48 10.40
N ALA A 182 -9.51 1.17 10.98
CA ALA A 182 -8.10 0.80 10.82
C ALA A 182 -7.79 -0.58 11.43
N GLU A 183 -8.28 -0.86 12.65
CA GLU A 183 -8.11 -2.18 13.27
C GLU A 183 -8.82 -3.29 12.49
N ASP A 184 -10.01 -3.04 11.96
CA ASP A 184 -10.74 -4.00 11.12
C ASP A 184 -9.99 -4.33 9.83
N LEU A 185 -9.34 -3.33 9.20
CA LEU A 185 -8.48 -3.52 8.03
C LEU A 185 -7.25 -4.36 8.39
N ILE A 186 -6.57 -4.05 9.50
CA ILE A 186 -5.41 -4.81 9.97
C ILE A 186 -5.81 -6.26 10.25
N ALA A 187 -6.85 -6.47 11.05
CA ALA A 187 -7.36 -7.81 11.35
C ALA A 187 -7.79 -8.57 10.08
N GLY A 188 -8.27 -7.87 9.06
CA GLY A 188 -8.60 -8.45 7.76
C GLY A 188 -7.38 -9.03 7.04
N ILE A 189 -6.26 -8.32 7.07
CA ILE A 189 -5.00 -8.78 6.47
C ILE A 189 -4.38 -9.91 7.29
N ASP A 190 -4.37 -9.79 8.62
CA ASP A 190 -3.86 -10.86 9.50
C ASP A 190 -4.59 -12.18 9.25
N ARG A 191 -5.92 -12.13 9.04
CA ARG A 191 -6.71 -13.32 8.64
C ARG A 191 -6.27 -13.89 7.29
N ARG A 192 -5.94 -13.05 6.29
CA ARG A 192 -5.46 -13.52 4.98
C ARG A 192 -4.09 -14.23 5.10
N PHE A 193 -3.17 -13.69 5.89
CA PHE A 193 -1.92 -14.37 6.18
C PHE A 193 -2.14 -15.68 6.93
N ALA A 194 -3.01 -15.69 7.95
CA ALA A 194 -3.34 -16.89 8.68
C ALA A 194 -3.97 -17.98 7.78
N GLN A 195 -4.84 -17.58 6.87
CA GLN A 195 -5.42 -18.48 5.86
C GLN A 195 -4.32 -19.05 4.94
N ALA A 196 -3.44 -18.21 4.39
CA ALA A 196 -2.34 -18.66 3.54
C ALA A 196 -1.43 -19.68 4.26
N ARG A 197 -1.10 -19.42 5.55
CA ARG A 197 -0.34 -20.39 6.37
C ARG A 197 -1.08 -21.71 6.60
N ALA A 198 -2.39 -21.65 6.81
CA ALA A 198 -3.21 -22.85 7.00
C ALA A 198 -3.33 -23.70 5.71
N GLU A 199 -3.45 -23.04 4.56
CA GLU A 199 -3.51 -23.70 3.25
C GLU A 199 -2.13 -24.24 2.82
N HIS A 200 -1.03 -23.63 3.27
CA HIS A 200 0.34 -23.98 2.91
C HIS A 200 1.24 -24.21 4.14
N PRO A 201 0.94 -25.19 5.01
CA PRO A 201 1.70 -25.42 6.26
C PRO A 201 3.17 -25.84 6.01
N GLY A 202 3.49 -26.26 4.79
CA GLY A 202 4.85 -26.56 4.36
C GLY A 202 5.78 -25.37 4.35
N PHE A 203 5.27 -24.13 4.17
CA PHE A 203 6.09 -22.91 4.18
C PHE A 203 6.90 -22.76 5.47
N ALA A 204 6.34 -23.14 6.62
CA ALA A 204 7.02 -23.04 7.91
C ALA A 204 8.28 -23.92 8.03
N LYS A 205 8.48 -24.87 7.12
CA LYS A 205 9.65 -25.76 7.09
C LYS A 205 10.76 -25.23 6.18
N LEU A 206 10.46 -24.23 5.36
CA LEU A 206 11.33 -23.74 4.29
C LEU A 206 12.00 -22.44 4.69
N SER A 207 13.31 -22.35 4.43
CA SER A 207 14.06 -21.09 4.49
C SER A 207 13.87 -20.29 3.21
N MET A 208 13.87 -18.96 3.34
CA MET A 208 13.60 -18.02 2.25
C MET A 208 14.67 -16.94 2.17
N VAL A 209 15.06 -16.61 0.95
CA VAL A 209 15.76 -15.37 0.60
C VAL A 209 14.91 -14.62 -0.42
N VAL A 210 14.76 -13.32 -0.22
CA VAL A 210 14.33 -12.38 -1.26
C VAL A 210 15.57 -11.58 -1.67
N ALA A 211 15.82 -11.52 -2.97
CA ALA A 211 17.02 -10.90 -3.53
C ALA A 211 16.69 -9.97 -4.70
N ASP A 212 17.58 -9.07 -5.01
CA ASP A 212 17.52 -8.28 -6.24
C ASP A 212 18.89 -8.07 -6.89
N THR A 213 18.84 -7.53 -8.10
CA THR A 213 19.99 -7.09 -8.86
C THR A 213 19.62 -5.84 -9.66
N PHE A 214 19.71 -4.67 -9.02
CA PHE A 214 19.41 -3.38 -9.66
C PHE A 214 20.47 -3.00 -10.71
N GLU A 215 21.70 -3.41 -10.52
CA GLU A 215 22.81 -3.15 -11.43
C GLU A 215 23.50 -4.45 -11.80
N ALA A 216 24.05 -4.51 -13.01
CA ALA A 216 24.81 -5.65 -13.46
C ALA A 216 26.02 -5.90 -12.53
N GLY A 217 26.13 -7.12 -12.00
CA GLY A 217 27.21 -7.52 -11.09
C GLY A 217 27.04 -7.10 -9.63
N LYS A 218 25.97 -6.40 -9.28
CA LYS A 218 25.60 -6.10 -7.89
C LYS A 218 24.37 -6.88 -7.49
N PHE A 219 24.46 -7.56 -6.38
CA PHE A 219 23.38 -8.39 -5.83
C PHE A 219 23.12 -8.04 -4.38
N SER A 220 21.89 -8.15 -3.96
CA SER A 220 21.48 -7.90 -2.58
C SER A 220 20.51 -8.97 -2.10
N ALA A 221 20.67 -9.39 -0.85
CA ALA A 221 19.70 -10.18 -0.12
C ALA A 221 19.01 -9.29 0.91
N PHE A 222 17.68 -9.25 0.91
CA PHE A 222 16.91 -8.45 1.86
C PHE A 222 16.93 -9.08 3.25
N THR A 223 17.08 -8.24 4.28
CA THR A 223 17.15 -8.66 5.68
C THR A 223 15.75 -8.83 6.29
N THR A 224 15.68 -9.32 7.52
CA THR A 224 14.42 -9.53 8.23
C THR A 224 13.68 -8.24 8.60
N THR A 225 14.33 -7.10 8.52
CA THR A 225 13.75 -5.77 8.76
C THR A 225 13.15 -5.15 7.51
N ASP A 226 13.50 -5.67 6.34
CA ASP A 226 12.96 -5.18 5.07
C ASP A 226 11.52 -5.66 4.82
N PRO A 227 10.63 -4.81 4.31
CA PRO A 227 9.22 -5.14 4.03
C PRO A 227 9.01 -6.42 3.22
N LYS A 228 9.89 -6.70 2.25
CA LYS A 228 9.81 -7.90 1.40
C LYS A 228 10.02 -9.19 2.18
N MET A 229 10.98 -9.19 3.09
CA MET A 229 11.20 -10.34 3.97
C MET A 229 10.15 -10.43 5.09
N ILE A 230 9.66 -9.30 5.60
CA ILE A 230 8.53 -9.27 6.54
C ILE A 230 7.32 -9.98 5.91
N PHE A 231 6.96 -9.64 4.66
CA PHE A 231 5.88 -10.31 3.92
C PHE A 231 6.06 -11.83 3.86
N MET A 232 7.28 -12.31 3.54
CA MET A 232 7.57 -13.74 3.48
C MET A 232 7.48 -14.43 4.85
N THR A 233 7.93 -13.77 5.91
CA THR A 233 7.83 -14.32 7.27
C THR A 233 6.39 -14.35 7.78
N GLU A 234 5.57 -13.38 7.40
CA GLU A 234 4.12 -13.40 7.69
C GLU A 234 3.38 -14.53 6.95
N LEU A 235 3.87 -14.97 5.78
CA LEU A 235 3.42 -16.21 5.12
C LEU A 235 3.92 -17.50 5.79
N GLY A 236 4.83 -17.39 6.75
CA GLY A 236 5.36 -18.50 7.53
C GLY A 236 6.75 -18.99 7.15
N PHE A 237 7.37 -18.48 6.08
CA PHE A 237 8.74 -18.85 5.72
C PHE A 237 9.74 -18.43 6.80
N ARG A 238 10.81 -19.20 6.94
CA ARG A 238 11.91 -18.88 7.85
C ARG A 238 12.97 -18.06 7.12
N PRO A 239 13.52 -17.00 7.73
CA PRO A 239 14.69 -16.33 7.17
C PRO A 239 15.85 -17.32 7.00
N PHE A 240 16.63 -17.15 5.93
CA PHE A 240 17.82 -17.96 5.70
C PHE A 240 18.94 -17.51 6.66
N GLU A 241 19.37 -18.39 7.56
CA GLU A 241 20.30 -18.05 8.64
C GLU A 241 21.65 -17.46 8.17
N PRO A 242 22.28 -17.92 7.06
CA PRO A 242 23.50 -17.29 6.59
C PRO A 242 23.38 -15.81 6.23
N VAL A 243 22.24 -15.38 5.67
CA VAL A 243 21.96 -13.96 5.39
C VAL A 243 21.67 -13.21 6.69
N LYS A 244 20.83 -13.79 7.55
CA LYS A 244 20.47 -13.20 8.84
C LYS A 244 21.68 -12.98 9.74
N ALA A 245 22.65 -13.90 9.75
CA ALA A 245 23.86 -13.79 10.54
C ALA A 245 24.81 -12.65 10.09
N LEU A 246 24.68 -12.19 8.84
CA LEU A 246 25.46 -11.08 8.28
C LEU A 246 24.76 -9.73 8.41
N SER A 247 23.46 -9.71 8.69
CA SER A 247 22.68 -8.48 8.80
C SER A 247 22.80 -7.85 10.19
N LYS A 248 22.83 -6.53 10.24
CA LYS A 248 22.67 -5.75 11.47
C LYS A 248 21.22 -5.25 11.58
N PRO A 249 20.76 -4.85 12.77
CA PRO A 249 19.41 -4.36 12.95
C PRO A 249 19.01 -3.17 12.06
N GLU A 250 19.97 -2.34 11.72
CA GLU A 250 19.80 -1.15 10.86
C GLU A 250 19.86 -1.45 9.35
N ASP A 251 20.33 -2.65 8.97
CA ASP A 251 20.52 -3.00 7.57
C ASP A 251 19.21 -3.51 6.94
N ASN A 252 18.80 -2.96 5.81
CA ASN A 252 17.69 -3.48 5.00
C ASN A 252 18.16 -4.52 3.97
N VAL A 253 19.46 -4.54 3.65
CA VAL A 253 20.05 -5.46 2.69
C VAL A 253 21.44 -5.92 3.16
N VAL A 254 21.82 -7.12 2.73
CA VAL A 254 23.18 -7.62 2.72
C VAL A 254 23.66 -7.60 1.26
N GLU A 255 24.71 -6.85 0.97
CA GLU A 255 25.34 -6.88 -0.35
C GLU A 255 26.05 -8.22 -0.57
N VAL A 256 25.83 -8.82 -1.74
CA VAL A 256 26.34 -10.14 -2.09
C VAL A 256 27.20 -10.05 -3.35
N SER A 257 28.47 -10.39 -3.25
CA SER A 257 29.32 -10.57 -4.43
C SER A 257 29.02 -11.90 -5.12
N SER A 258 29.40 -12.02 -6.40
CA SER A 258 29.23 -13.27 -7.14
C SER A 258 30.00 -14.46 -6.52
N GLU A 259 31.03 -14.21 -5.73
CA GLU A 259 31.78 -15.25 -4.99
C GLU A 259 30.98 -15.79 -3.79
N ARG A 260 29.99 -15.04 -3.32
CA ARG A 260 29.15 -15.36 -2.16
C ARG A 260 27.72 -15.73 -2.53
N PHE A 261 27.50 -16.26 -3.70
CA PHE A 261 26.20 -16.76 -4.14
C PHE A 261 25.67 -17.93 -3.29
N ASP A 262 26.52 -18.53 -2.44
CA ASP A 262 26.09 -19.43 -1.37
C ASP A 262 25.00 -18.81 -0.47
N LEU A 263 24.99 -17.48 -0.33
CA LEU A 263 23.96 -16.73 0.42
C LEU A 263 22.56 -16.74 -0.24
N PHE A 264 22.46 -17.22 -1.46
CA PHE A 264 21.18 -17.41 -2.16
C PHE A 264 20.69 -18.86 -2.16
N ASP A 265 21.48 -19.83 -1.65
CA ASP A 265 21.16 -21.25 -1.71
C ASP A 265 20.24 -21.71 -0.57
N ALA A 266 19.17 -20.96 -0.35
CA ALA A 266 18.10 -21.28 0.60
C ALA A 266 17.15 -22.37 0.05
N ASP A 267 16.17 -22.82 0.86
CA ASP A 267 15.12 -23.72 0.37
C ASP A 267 14.28 -23.06 -0.71
N ARG A 268 14.07 -21.76 -0.64
CA ARG A 268 13.36 -20.96 -1.65
C ARG A 268 14.06 -19.61 -1.83
N LEU A 269 14.08 -19.15 -3.08
CA LEU A 269 14.65 -17.86 -3.46
C LEU A 269 13.68 -17.10 -4.34
N VAL A 270 13.41 -15.86 -4.00
CA VAL A 270 12.62 -14.93 -4.83
C VAL A 270 13.51 -13.80 -5.31
N TRP A 271 13.66 -13.68 -6.62
CA TRP A 271 14.34 -12.57 -7.28
C TRP A 271 13.36 -11.47 -7.67
N LEU A 272 13.65 -10.24 -7.30
CA LEU A 272 12.97 -9.07 -7.84
C LEU A 272 13.67 -8.63 -9.13
N ASN A 273 12.93 -8.63 -10.24
CA ASN A 273 13.42 -8.15 -11.51
C ASN A 273 13.12 -6.66 -11.65
N SER A 274 14.13 -5.83 -11.44
CA SER A 274 14.04 -4.37 -11.63
C SER A 274 14.17 -3.97 -13.10
N ASP A 275 14.74 -4.85 -13.93
CA ASP A 275 14.85 -4.66 -15.37
C ASP A 275 14.55 -5.95 -16.14
N VAL A 276 14.20 -5.82 -17.42
CA VAL A 276 13.77 -6.93 -18.29
C VAL A 276 14.84 -8.02 -18.51
N ASN A 277 16.12 -7.70 -18.30
CA ASN A 277 17.22 -8.62 -18.51
C ASN A 277 17.78 -9.24 -17.23
N ALA A 278 17.27 -8.84 -16.06
CA ALA A 278 17.78 -9.30 -14.76
C ALA A 278 17.77 -10.82 -14.64
N GLU A 279 16.67 -11.47 -14.95
CA GLU A 279 16.55 -12.93 -14.92
C GLU A 279 17.55 -13.60 -15.87
N THR A 280 17.66 -13.10 -17.10
CA THR A 280 18.59 -13.64 -18.11
C THR A 280 20.05 -13.55 -17.62
N ARG A 281 20.42 -12.42 -17.02
CA ARG A 281 21.78 -12.23 -16.48
C ARG A 281 22.08 -13.17 -15.31
N VAL A 282 21.17 -13.27 -14.35
CA VAL A 282 21.30 -14.15 -13.18
C VAL A 282 21.40 -15.62 -13.63
N ARG A 283 20.51 -16.07 -14.52
CA ARG A 283 20.50 -17.45 -15.03
C ARG A 283 21.70 -17.78 -15.92
N ALA A 284 22.37 -16.79 -16.50
CA ALA A 284 23.58 -16.98 -17.29
C ALA A 284 24.83 -17.18 -16.42
N ASP A 285 24.79 -16.75 -15.16
CA ASP A 285 25.94 -16.84 -14.25
C ASP A 285 26.28 -18.32 -13.95
N PRO A 286 27.55 -18.76 -14.18
CA PRO A 286 27.92 -20.15 -13.98
C PRO A 286 27.97 -20.58 -12.50
N VAL A 287 28.15 -19.64 -11.57
CA VAL A 287 28.12 -19.92 -10.12
C VAL A 287 26.67 -20.11 -9.70
N TYR A 288 25.78 -19.20 -10.10
CA TYR A 288 24.36 -19.29 -9.81
C TYR A 288 23.74 -20.63 -10.27
N ARG A 289 24.05 -21.06 -11.48
CA ARG A 289 23.54 -22.33 -12.03
C ARG A 289 23.93 -23.58 -11.24
N ARG A 290 24.99 -23.52 -10.43
CA ARG A 290 25.45 -24.64 -9.60
C ARG A 290 24.79 -24.67 -8.23
N LEU A 291 24.10 -23.58 -7.81
CA LEU A 291 23.37 -23.55 -6.56
C LEU A 291 22.23 -24.58 -6.63
N LYS A 292 21.96 -25.25 -5.51
CA LYS A 292 20.86 -26.23 -5.42
C LYS A 292 19.51 -25.57 -5.71
N VAL A 293 19.30 -24.36 -5.19
CA VAL A 293 18.06 -23.59 -5.42
C VAL A 293 17.81 -23.36 -6.90
N SER A 294 18.84 -23.10 -7.71
CA SER A 294 18.73 -22.90 -9.15
C SER A 294 18.62 -24.24 -9.91
N ALA A 295 19.50 -25.21 -9.61
CA ALA A 295 19.53 -26.51 -10.28
C ALA A 295 18.21 -27.30 -10.07
N GLU A 296 17.61 -27.17 -8.90
CA GLU A 296 16.36 -27.82 -8.52
C GLU A 296 15.11 -26.96 -8.82
N LYS A 297 15.30 -25.81 -9.50
CA LYS A 297 14.22 -24.87 -9.89
C LYS A 297 13.37 -24.41 -8.70
N ARG A 298 14.01 -24.16 -7.59
CA ARG A 298 13.38 -23.67 -6.36
C ARG A 298 13.43 -22.12 -6.22
N ASP A 299 13.85 -21.46 -7.31
CA ASP A 299 13.88 -20.02 -7.48
C ASP A 299 12.66 -19.50 -8.24
N LEU A 300 12.21 -18.32 -7.88
CA LEU A 300 11.10 -17.62 -8.51
C LEU A 300 11.54 -16.19 -8.87
N PHE A 301 11.36 -15.81 -10.13
CA PHE A 301 11.58 -14.44 -10.59
C PHE A 301 10.25 -13.71 -10.67
N ILE A 302 10.14 -12.57 -10.01
CA ILE A 302 8.96 -11.71 -10.04
C ILE A 302 9.33 -10.32 -10.56
N THR A 303 8.44 -9.74 -11.36
CA THR A 303 8.63 -8.40 -11.91
C THR A 303 8.25 -7.32 -10.89
N TYR A 304 8.97 -6.20 -10.93
CA TYR A 304 8.66 -5.06 -10.08
C TYR A 304 7.38 -4.34 -10.54
N GLU A 305 7.23 -4.11 -11.85
CA GLU A 305 6.15 -3.27 -12.38
C GLU A 305 5.07 -4.00 -13.16
N ASN A 306 5.37 -5.09 -13.85
CA ASN A 306 4.41 -5.71 -14.77
C ASN A 306 4.50 -7.25 -14.82
N PRO A 307 3.62 -7.97 -14.10
CA PRO A 307 2.70 -7.47 -13.07
C PRO A 307 3.46 -6.93 -11.84
N PRO A 308 2.93 -5.95 -11.10
CA PRO A 308 3.66 -5.25 -10.05
C PRO A 308 3.72 -6.02 -8.72
N VAL A 309 4.08 -7.29 -8.77
CA VAL A 309 4.16 -8.16 -7.59
C VAL A 309 5.33 -7.76 -6.70
N GLY A 310 6.47 -7.44 -7.32
CA GLY A 310 7.64 -6.94 -6.59
C GLY A 310 7.37 -5.61 -5.90
N ALA A 311 6.70 -4.67 -6.58
CA ALA A 311 6.27 -3.41 -5.96
C ALA A 311 5.32 -3.65 -4.78
N ALA A 312 4.36 -4.57 -4.92
CA ALA A 312 3.37 -4.84 -3.87
C ALA A 312 4.00 -5.33 -2.56
N ILE A 313 5.01 -6.21 -2.63
CA ILE A 313 5.74 -6.66 -1.43
C ILE A 313 6.77 -5.63 -0.94
N SER A 314 7.25 -4.75 -1.82
CA SER A 314 8.16 -3.66 -1.44
C SER A 314 7.43 -2.55 -0.69
N PHE A 315 6.21 -2.20 -1.10
CA PHE A 315 5.37 -1.25 -0.36
C PHE A 315 4.83 -1.87 0.92
N ASN A 316 4.40 -3.11 0.87
CA ASN A 316 3.90 -3.88 2.01
C ASN A 316 2.90 -3.08 2.86
N THR A 317 1.85 -2.56 2.21
CA THR A 317 0.83 -1.69 2.80
C THR A 317 -0.49 -2.43 3.01
N VAL A 318 -1.40 -1.80 3.73
CA VAL A 318 -2.78 -2.27 3.91
C VAL A 318 -3.52 -2.53 2.59
N LEU A 319 -3.13 -1.89 1.48
CA LEU A 319 -3.71 -2.12 0.15
C LEU A 319 -2.90 -3.07 -0.71
N SER A 320 -1.57 -3.00 -0.66
CA SER A 320 -0.72 -3.81 -1.53
C SER A 320 -0.60 -5.27 -1.07
N ILE A 321 -0.67 -5.55 0.24
CA ILE A 321 -0.57 -6.90 0.79
C ILE A 321 -1.63 -7.85 0.25
N PRO A 322 -2.94 -7.52 0.21
CA PRO A 322 -3.94 -8.40 -0.37
C PRO A 322 -3.64 -8.79 -1.82
N TYR A 323 -3.22 -7.82 -2.63
CA TYR A 323 -2.80 -8.07 -4.01
C TYR A 323 -1.57 -8.99 -4.06
N ALA A 324 -0.56 -8.75 -3.22
CA ALA A 324 0.63 -9.59 -3.16
C ALA A 324 0.30 -11.03 -2.78
N ILE A 325 -0.56 -11.26 -1.79
CA ILE A 325 -1.01 -12.59 -1.40
C ILE A 325 -1.67 -13.30 -2.59
N GLU A 326 -2.62 -12.64 -3.26
CA GLU A 326 -3.35 -13.21 -4.40
C GLU A 326 -2.43 -13.57 -5.58
N GLN A 327 -1.41 -12.76 -5.84
CA GLN A 327 -0.52 -12.96 -7.00
C GLN A 327 0.68 -13.87 -6.71
N LEU A 328 1.18 -13.88 -5.48
CA LEU A 328 2.46 -14.53 -5.16
C LEU A 328 2.29 -15.89 -4.48
N VAL A 329 1.31 -16.06 -3.58
CA VAL A 329 1.13 -17.32 -2.85
C VAL A 329 0.95 -18.53 -3.76
N PRO A 330 0.14 -18.48 -4.83
CA PRO A 330 0.02 -19.63 -5.74
C PRO A 330 1.35 -19.99 -6.43
N LYS A 331 2.18 -19.00 -6.77
CA LYS A 331 3.49 -19.22 -7.39
C LYS A 331 4.48 -19.84 -6.40
N LEU A 332 4.49 -19.35 -5.16
CA LEU A 332 5.32 -19.90 -4.08
C LEU A 332 4.91 -21.36 -3.77
N ALA A 333 3.62 -21.64 -3.76
CA ALA A 333 3.10 -22.99 -3.53
C ALA A 333 3.49 -23.95 -4.65
N ALA A 334 3.45 -23.52 -5.91
CA ALA A 334 3.86 -24.34 -7.06
C ALA A 334 5.35 -24.72 -6.99
N VAL A 335 6.21 -23.79 -6.61
CA VAL A 335 7.65 -24.05 -6.41
C VAL A 335 7.90 -24.88 -5.15
N ALA A 336 7.06 -24.75 -4.10
CA ALA A 336 7.23 -25.47 -2.84
C ALA A 336 6.83 -26.95 -2.91
N GLY A 337 6.00 -27.32 -3.88
CA GLY A 337 5.52 -28.70 -4.07
C GLY A 337 6.37 -29.54 -5.04
N SER A 338 7.43 -28.96 -5.61
CA SER A 338 8.33 -29.66 -6.54
C SER A 338 9.55 -30.26 -5.81
#